data_b0b2efdc6698bdbe73a67026784fb4c3
#
_entry.id   b0b2efdc6698bdbe73a67026784fb4c3
#
_cell.length_a   1.000
_cell.length_b   1.000
_cell.length_c   1.000
_cell.angle_alpha   90.00
_cell.angle_beta   90.00
_cell.angle_gamma   90.00
#
_symmetry.space_group_name_H-M   'P 1'
#
loop_
_entity.id
_entity.type
_entity.pdbx_description
1 polymer ?
#
loop_
_entity_poly.entity_id
_entity_poly.type
_entity_poly.pdbx_seq_one_letter_code
_entity_poly.pdbx_strand_id
1 'polypeptide(L)'
;IYMINRLEAIEKRYNEISNELTTEEVIKDVKKMTELSKEQRRLSKTVEIYDNYKKVLSDIDTAKEMLSDHDMQEFAKEEINSLTKEKEAIEKELEVLLLPHDPNDEKNVIVEIRGAAGGDEANIFAGDLFDMYTHYVDNFGWKIEVLNEEPGSAGGYSQIEFMIKGEGAYSKLKYESGAHRVQRVPETESGGRVHTSTATVLVMPEAEEFDYELDESEVRIDITRSSGCGGQGVNTTDSAVRLTHIPTGIIVYSQTERSQIKNKEKAFKILKTRLYDLKLREQEAANATERRNKIGTGDRSEKIRTYNYPQNRVTDHRIGFTSMNLDRIMTGDLGVIIEALINENQRLELENKEI
;
A
#
# COMPACT_ATOMS: atom_id res chain seq x y z
N ILE A 1 7.33 18.63 23.87
CA ILE A 1 5.89 18.90 24.18
C ILE A 1 5.01 18.32 23.08
N TYR A 2 5.24 18.60 21.78
CA TYR A 2 4.39 18.13 20.68
C TYR A 2 4.39 16.59 20.55
N MET A 3 5.55 15.95 20.66
CA MET A 3 5.68 14.49 20.58
C MET A 3 4.90 13.81 21.72
N ILE A 4 5.05 14.30 22.96
CA ILE A 4 4.38 13.72 24.13
C ILE A 4 2.87 13.81 24.00
N ASN A 5 2.32 14.95 23.59
CA ASN A 5 0.87 15.12 23.42
C ASN A 5 0.30 14.13 22.38
N ARG A 6 1.07 13.82 21.32
CA ARG A 6 0.66 12.81 20.33
C ARG A 6 0.69 11.40 20.90
N LEU A 7 1.72 11.06 21.69
CA LEU A 7 1.85 9.76 22.33
C LEU A 7 0.72 9.53 23.34
N GLU A 8 0.39 10.55 24.14
CA GLU A 8 -0.77 10.50 25.05
C GLU A 8 -2.08 10.29 24.32
N ALA A 9 -2.27 10.94 23.18
CA ALA A 9 -3.47 10.74 22.33
C ALA A 9 -3.54 9.30 21.78
N ILE A 10 -2.40 8.73 21.38
CA ILE A 10 -2.30 7.35 20.89
C ILE A 10 -2.60 6.36 22.03
N GLU A 11 -2.03 6.56 23.20
CA GLU A 11 -2.29 5.72 24.38
C GLU A 11 -3.76 5.76 24.78
N LYS A 12 -4.36 6.95 24.80
CA LYS A 12 -5.79 7.12 25.05
C LYS A 12 -6.63 6.36 24.04
N ARG A 13 -6.33 6.51 22.75
CA ARG A 13 -7.04 5.80 21.68
C ARG A 13 -6.91 4.28 21.79
N TYR A 14 -5.72 3.78 22.10
CA TYR A 14 -5.47 2.36 22.34
C TYR A 14 -6.35 1.81 23.47
N ASN A 15 -6.44 2.55 24.58
CA ASN A 15 -7.28 2.17 25.72
C ASN A 15 -8.79 2.23 25.37
N GLU A 16 -9.23 3.21 24.61
CA GLU A 16 -10.60 3.29 24.10
C GLU A 16 -10.94 2.08 23.25
N ILE A 17 -10.09 1.71 22.28
CA ILE A 17 -10.25 0.52 21.44
C ILE A 17 -10.30 -0.76 22.27
N SER A 18 -9.42 -0.87 23.26
CA SER A 18 -9.41 -2.03 24.17
C SER A 18 -10.74 -2.19 24.91
N ASN A 19 -11.34 -1.08 25.31
CA ASN A 19 -12.66 -1.07 25.94
C ASN A 19 -13.78 -1.36 24.94
N GLU A 20 -13.73 -0.76 23.74
CA GLU A 20 -14.73 -0.99 22.68
C GLU A 20 -14.78 -2.46 22.25
N LEU A 21 -13.62 -3.14 22.13
CA LEU A 21 -13.55 -4.56 21.78
C LEU A 21 -14.20 -5.49 22.79
N THR A 22 -14.44 -5.03 24.03
CA THR A 22 -15.15 -5.81 25.07
C THR A 22 -16.66 -5.60 25.04
N THR A 23 -17.19 -4.69 24.22
CA THR A 23 -18.63 -4.39 24.15
C THR A 23 -19.39 -5.41 23.31
N GLU A 24 -20.61 -5.76 23.74
CA GLU A 24 -21.45 -6.71 22.99
C GLU A 24 -21.80 -6.25 21.57
N GLU A 25 -21.88 -4.95 21.33
CA GLU A 25 -22.17 -4.37 20.01
C GLU A 25 -21.05 -4.65 19.02
N VAL A 26 -19.79 -4.49 19.43
CA VAL A 26 -18.63 -4.74 18.59
C VAL A 26 -18.41 -6.24 18.38
N ILE A 27 -18.65 -7.07 19.40
CA ILE A 27 -18.52 -8.54 19.30
C ILE A 27 -19.50 -9.12 18.27
N LYS A 28 -20.67 -8.50 18.09
CA LYS A 28 -21.69 -8.93 17.11
C LYS A 28 -21.38 -8.46 15.68
N ASP A 29 -20.57 -7.42 15.53
CA ASP A 29 -20.16 -6.87 14.23
C ASP A 29 -18.72 -7.30 13.88
N VAL A 30 -18.62 -8.39 13.13
CA VAL A 30 -17.32 -8.99 12.73
C VAL A 30 -16.45 -7.99 11.97
N LYS A 31 -17.03 -7.11 11.13
CA LYS A 31 -16.28 -6.11 10.35
C LYS A 31 -15.66 -5.06 11.28
N LYS A 32 -16.47 -4.48 12.15
CA LYS A 32 -16.03 -3.48 13.13
C LYS A 32 -15.00 -4.05 14.12
N MET A 33 -15.21 -5.29 14.58
CA MET A 33 -14.27 -5.99 15.44
C MET A 33 -12.91 -6.19 14.75
N THR A 34 -12.91 -6.56 13.47
CA THR A 34 -11.67 -6.75 12.70
C THR A 34 -10.93 -5.45 12.48
N GLU A 35 -11.63 -4.35 12.16
CA GLU A 35 -11.05 -3.03 11.99
C GLU A 35 -10.41 -2.51 13.29
N LEU A 36 -11.14 -2.59 14.41
CA LEU A 36 -10.64 -2.17 15.71
C LEU A 36 -9.45 -3.03 16.19
N SER A 37 -9.47 -4.34 15.94
CA SER A 37 -8.36 -5.23 16.28
C SER A 37 -7.09 -4.91 15.48
N LYS A 38 -7.23 -4.57 14.20
CA LYS A 38 -6.11 -4.11 13.37
C LYS A 38 -5.56 -2.77 13.88
N GLU A 39 -6.43 -1.80 14.20
CA GLU A 39 -6.02 -0.53 14.75
C GLU A 39 -5.29 -0.70 16.09
N GLN A 40 -5.81 -1.53 17.00
CA GLN A 40 -5.18 -1.84 18.27
C GLN A 40 -3.78 -2.43 18.08
N ARG A 41 -3.65 -3.42 17.20
CA ARG A 41 -2.37 -4.07 16.91
C ARG A 41 -1.33 -3.09 16.34
N ARG A 42 -1.77 -2.16 15.49
CA ARG A 42 -0.91 -1.09 14.96
C ARG A 42 -0.39 -0.17 16.05
N LEU A 43 -1.25 0.23 16.99
CA LEU A 43 -0.90 1.15 18.06
C LEU A 43 -0.10 0.47 19.19
N SER A 44 -0.21 -0.85 19.35
CA SER A 44 0.36 -1.60 20.48
C SER A 44 1.86 -1.39 20.64
N LYS A 45 2.63 -1.45 19.55
CA LYS A 45 4.08 -1.23 19.59
C LYS A 45 4.45 0.18 20.06
N THR A 46 3.74 1.19 19.61
CA THR A 46 3.97 2.59 20.01
C THR A 46 3.68 2.78 21.49
N VAL A 47 2.58 2.18 21.97
CA VAL A 47 2.20 2.26 23.40
C VAL A 47 3.22 1.54 24.28
N GLU A 48 3.67 0.34 23.90
CA GLU A 48 4.69 -0.43 24.63
C GLU A 48 5.99 0.36 24.78
N ILE A 49 6.48 0.97 23.69
CA ILE A 49 7.71 1.78 23.71
C ILE A 49 7.50 3.07 24.51
N TYR A 50 6.31 3.66 24.44
CA TYR A 50 5.98 4.83 25.26
C TYR A 50 5.89 4.52 26.74
N ASP A 51 5.39 3.35 27.13
CA ASP A 51 5.40 2.89 28.51
C ASP A 51 6.83 2.68 29.04
N ASN A 52 7.71 2.10 28.19
CA ASN A 52 9.13 2.01 28.52
C ASN A 52 9.79 3.40 28.67
N TYR A 53 9.45 4.34 27.80
CA TYR A 53 9.91 5.73 27.91
C TYR A 53 9.52 6.38 29.25
N LYS A 54 8.27 6.23 29.66
CA LYS A 54 7.79 6.73 30.96
C LYS A 54 8.55 6.10 32.14
N LYS A 55 8.82 4.79 32.04
CA LYS A 55 9.61 4.08 33.05
C LYS A 55 11.04 4.64 33.15
N VAL A 56 11.74 4.79 32.02
CA VAL A 56 13.09 5.33 31.95
C VAL A 56 13.13 6.76 32.52
N LEU A 57 12.12 7.59 32.27
CA LEU A 57 12.02 8.93 32.89
C LEU A 57 11.88 8.86 34.40
N SER A 58 11.06 7.96 34.92
CA SER A 58 10.89 7.73 36.35
C SER A 58 12.19 7.23 37.00
N ASP A 59 12.91 6.34 36.34
CA ASP A 59 14.19 5.80 36.80
C ASP A 59 15.29 6.90 36.85
N ILE A 60 15.29 7.79 35.83
CA ILE A 60 16.18 8.96 35.81
C ILE A 60 15.88 9.89 37.03
N ASP A 61 14.61 10.15 37.29
CA ASP A 61 14.24 11.02 38.43
C ASP A 61 14.59 10.38 39.76
N THR A 62 14.42 9.07 39.92
CA THR A 62 14.87 8.30 41.09
C THR A 62 16.39 8.36 41.24
N ALA A 63 17.14 8.19 40.15
CA ALA A 63 18.61 8.29 40.18
C ALA A 63 19.08 9.71 40.50
N LYS A 64 18.35 10.76 40.09
CA LYS A 64 18.65 12.15 40.52
C LYS A 64 18.43 12.37 42.00
N GLU A 65 17.41 11.76 42.61
CA GLU A 65 17.19 11.83 44.04
C GLU A 65 18.36 11.19 44.83
N MET A 66 18.93 10.08 44.29
CA MET A 66 20.11 9.42 44.88
C MET A 66 21.39 10.27 44.84
N LEU A 67 21.47 11.31 43.97
CA LEU A 67 22.60 12.25 43.96
C LEU A 67 22.77 13.04 45.27
N SER A 68 21.73 13.15 46.07
CA SER A 68 21.75 13.82 47.38
C SER A 68 22.48 13.01 48.45
N ASP A 69 22.66 11.70 48.23
CA ASP A 69 23.40 10.80 49.13
C ASP A 69 24.87 10.72 48.66
N HIS A 70 25.79 11.11 49.58
CA HIS A 70 27.21 11.21 49.26
C HIS A 70 27.84 9.85 48.87
N ASP A 71 27.36 8.76 49.49
CA ASP A 71 27.89 7.41 49.28
C ASP A 71 27.41 6.81 47.93
N MET A 72 26.28 7.31 47.34
CA MET A 72 25.67 6.84 46.12
C MET A 72 25.95 7.75 44.92
N GLN A 73 26.66 8.86 45.11
CA GLN A 73 26.76 9.93 44.11
C GLN A 73 27.46 9.49 42.80
N GLU A 74 28.52 8.67 42.86
CA GLU A 74 29.20 8.16 41.67
C GLU A 74 28.33 7.17 40.91
N PHE A 75 27.73 6.24 41.64
CA PHE A 75 26.79 5.26 41.05
C PHE A 75 25.60 5.96 40.37
N ALA A 76 24.98 6.93 41.06
CA ALA A 76 23.87 7.69 40.51
C ALA A 76 24.24 8.46 39.22
N LYS A 77 25.47 9.00 39.10
CA LYS A 77 25.94 9.66 37.88
C LYS A 77 26.12 8.70 36.73
N GLU A 78 26.67 7.51 36.96
CA GLU A 78 26.82 6.48 35.91
C GLU A 78 25.45 5.99 35.44
N GLU A 79 24.53 5.75 36.36
CA GLU A 79 23.17 5.33 36.09
C GLU A 79 22.38 6.37 35.25
N ILE A 80 22.44 7.66 35.65
CA ILE A 80 21.83 8.77 34.88
C ILE A 80 22.41 8.84 33.48
N ASN A 81 23.72 8.66 33.32
CA ASN A 81 24.33 8.70 31.97
C ASN A 81 23.87 7.54 31.11
N SER A 82 23.74 6.33 31.67
CA SER A 82 23.23 5.14 30.96
C SER A 82 21.77 5.32 30.58
N LEU A 83 20.91 5.71 31.51
CA LEU A 83 19.48 5.94 31.27
C LEU A 83 19.23 7.11 30.33
N THR A 84 20.09 8.14 30.30
CA THR A 84 19.99 9.23 29.34
C THR A 84 20.23 8.75 27.91
N LYS A 85 21.22 7.88 27.70
CA LYS A 85 21.47 7.28 26.38
C LYS A 85 20.32 6.37 25.93
N GLU A 86 19.77 5.60 26.85
CA GLU A 86 18.60 4.77 26.60
C GLU A 86 17.37 5.64 26.23
N LYS A 87 17.14 6.71 26.99
CA LYS A 87 16.10 7.70 26.69
C LYS A 87 16.23 8.25 25.26
N GLU A 88 17.44 8.70 24.87
CA GLU A 88 17.69 9.24 23.51
C GLU A 88 17.44 8.19 22.41
N ALA A 89 17.77 6.92 22.67
CA ALA A 89 17.48 5.84 21.74
C ALA A 89 15.97 5.60 21.59
N ILE A 90 15.24 5.58 22.69
CA ILE A 90 13.78 5.42 22.70
C ILE A 90 13.10 6.61 22.03
N GLU A 91 13.56 7.85 22.27
CA GLU A 91 13.02 9.05 21.61
C GLU A 91 13.12 8.96 20.10
N LYS A 92 14.27 8.52 19.56
CA LYS A 92 14.43 8.30 18.10
C LYS A 92 13.50 7.21 17.57
N GLU A 93 13.30 6.13 18.30
CA GLU A 93 12.36 5.07 17.88
C GLU A 93 10.92 5.57 17.90
N LEU A 94 10.52 6.35 18.90
CA LEU A 94 9.20 6.97 18.98
C LEU A 94 8.98 7.99 17.85
N GLU A 95 9.98 8.78 17.48
CA GLU A 95 9.90 9.71 16.35
C GLU A 95 9.58 8.98 15.04
N VAL A 96 10.23 7.84 14.80
CA VAL A 96 9.96 6.99 13.63
C VAL A 96 8.53 6.42 13.67
N LEU A 97 8.08 5.94 14.83
CA LEU A 97 6.73 5.39 15.00
C LEU A 97 5.61 6.43 14.86
N LEU A 98 5.93 7.70 15.07
CA LEU A 98 5.02 8.83 14.87
C LEU A 98 4.98 9.34 13.42
N LEU A 99 5.76 8.77 12.50
CA LEU A 99 5.65 9.09 11.09
C LEU A 99 4.25 8.76 10.54
N PRO A 100 3.77 9.48 9.52
CA PRO A 100 2.49 9.16 8.91
C PRO A 100 2.48 7.71 8.41
N HIS A 101 1.47 6.97 8.80
CA HIS A 101 1.27 5.62 8.32
C HIS A 101 0.53 5.66 6.99
N ASP A 102 1.04 4.96 5.98
CA ASP A 102 0.32 4.74 4.73
C ASP A 102 -0.76 3.67 4.99
N PRO A 103 -2.06 3.98 4.80
CA PRO A 103 -3.14 3.03 5.02
C PRO A 103 -3.04 1.79 4.12
N ASN A 104 -2.25 1.85 3.06
CA ASN A 104 -2.01 0.73 2.16
C ASN A 104 -0.92 -0.24 2.68
N ASP A 105 -0.12 0.16 3.67
CA ASP A 105 1.02 -0.64 4.14
C ASP A 105 0.65 -2.04 4.64
N GLU A 106 -0.57 -2.21 5.15
CA GLU A 106 -1.08 -3.50 5.64
C GLU A 106 -1.74 -4.37 4.54
N LYS A 107 -1.93 -3.80 3.34
CA LYS A 107 -2.62 -4.50 2.23
C LYS A 107 -1.73 -5.56 1.59
N ASN A 108 -2.37 -6.52 0.94
CA ASN A 108 -1.73 -7.38 -0.03
C ASN A 108 -1.22 -6.56 -1.21
N VAL A 109 -0.31 -7.12 -1.95
CA VAL A 109 0.39 -6.45 -3.05
C VAL A 109 0.12 -7.16 -4.37
N ILE A 110 -0.16 -6.38 -5.39
CA ILE A 110 -0.14 -6.83 -6.79
C ILE A 110 1.17 -6.34 -7.40
N VAL A 111 1.96 -7.28 -7.92
CA VAL A 111 3.22 -7.00 -8.61
C VAL A 111 3.08 -7.38 -10.07
N GLU A 112 3.44 -6.47 -10.95
CA GLU A 112 3.51 -6.70 -12.38
C GLU A 112 4.96 -6.48 -12.85
N ILE A 113 5.52 -7.47 -13.55
CA ILE A 113 6.86 -7.39 -14.13
C ILE A 113 6.73 -7.54 -15.63
N ARG A 114 7.37 -6.64 -16.38
CA ARG A 114 7.41 -6.68 -17.85
C ARG A 114 8.82 -6.56 -18.36
N GLY A 115 9.16 -7.39 -19.35
CA GLY A 115 10.35 -7.13 -20.18
C GLY A 115 10.20 -5.78 -20.88
N ALA A 116 11.26 -4.94 -20.86
CA ALA A 116 11.26 -3.63 -21.50
C ALA A 116 12.32 -3.57 -22.62
N ALA A 117 13.41 -2.85 -22.44
CA ALA A 117 14.44 -2.76 -23.48
C ALA A 117 15.42 -3.94 -23.40
N GLY A 118 15.56 -4.71 -24.49
CA GLY A 118 16.52 -5.82 -24.56
C GLY A 118 16.01 -7.09 -25.23
N GLY A 119 14.75 -7.09 -25.70
CA GLY A 119 14.16 -8.25 -26.38
C GLY A 119 14.07 -9.48 -25.46
N ASP A 120 14.45 -10.66 -25.94
CA ASP A 120 14.37 -11.91 -25.19
C ASP A 120 15.13 -11.87 -23.86
N GLU A 121 16.26 -11.19 -23.80
CA GLU A 121 17.02 -11.04 -22.55
C GLU A 121 16.24 -10.25 -21.48
N ALA A 122 15.46 -9.25 -21.89
CA ALA A 122 14.60 -8.51 -20.97
C ALA A 122 13.50 -9.41 -20.38
N ASN A 123 12.95 -10.34 -21.18
CA ASN A 123 11.95 -11.31 -20.74
C ASN A 123 12.56 -12.35 -19.80
N ILE A 124 13.76 -12.84 -20.07
CA ILE A 124 14.50 -13.75 -19.19
C ILE A 124 14.77 -13.05 -17.85
N PHE A 125 15.22 -11.79 -17.89
CA PHE A 125 15.47 -11.01 -16.68
C PHE A 125 14.18 -10.75 -15.88
N ALA A 126 13.04 -10.56 -16.53
CA ALA A 126 11.74 -10.49 -15.84
C ALA A 126 11.42 -11.77 -15.06
N GLY A 127 11.78 -12.93 -15.62
CA GLY A 127 11.71 -14.23 -14.93
C GLY A 127 12.63 -14.28 -13.71
N ASP A 128 13.89 -13.86 -13.85
CA ASP A 128 14.84 -13.80 -12.72
C ASP A 128 14.34 -12.90 -11.58
N LEU A 129 13.73 -11.77 -11.92
CA LEU A 129 13.12 -10.89 -10.91
C LEU A 129 11.93 -11.54 -10.21
N PHE A 130 11.09 -12.26 -10.95
CA PHE A 130 9.99 -13.02 -10.36
C PHE A 130 10.51 -14.08 -9.39
N ASP A 131 11.54 -14.82 -9.75
CA ASP A 131 12.17 -15.82 -8.88
C ASP A 131 12.79 -15.18 -7.64
N MET A 132 13.47 -14.03 -7.79
CA MET A 132 14.03 -13.27 -6.69
C MET A 132 12.93 -12.85 -5.69
N TYR A 133 11.81 -12.31 -6.18
CA TYR A 133 10.68 -11.94 -5.30
C TYR A 133 10.04 -13.18 -4.66
N THR A 134 9.93 -14.30 -5.37
CA THR A 134 9.40 -15.55 -4.83
C THR A 134 10.24 -16.02 -3.64
N HIS A 135 11.55 -16.07 -3.79
CA HIS A 135 12.45 -16.45 -2.68
C HIS A 135 12.38 -15.45 -1.51
N TYR A 136 12.25 -14.14 -1.81
CA TYR A 136 12.11 -13.12 -0.77
C TYR A 136 10.81 -13.31 0.04
N VAL A 137 9.70 -13.56 -0.64
CA VAL A 137 8.37 -13.79 -0.05
C VAL A 137 8.35 -15.04 0.85
N ASP A 138 9.04 -16.11 0.42
CA ASP A 138 9.16 -17.35 1.18
C ASP A 138 9.81 -17.15 2.56
N ASN A 139 10.77 -16.22 2.66
CA ASN A 139 11.43 -15.87 3.93
C ASN A 139 10.47 -15.32 5.00
N PHE A 140 9.34 -14.74 4.57
CA PHE A 140 8.30 -14.23 5.48
C PHE A 140 7.11 -15.18 5.65
N GLY A 141 7.11 -16.32 4.94
CA GLY A 141 5.97 -17.24 4.90
C GLY A 141 4.73 -16.67 4.24
N TRP A 142 4.89 -15.63 3.41
CA TRP A 142 3.82 -15.05 2.60
C TRP A 142 3.49 -15.98 1.43
N LYS A 143 2.34 -15.74 0.80
CA LYS A 143 1.87 -16.57 -0.33
C LYS A 143 1.85 -15.77 -1.62
N ILE A 144 2.30 -16.42 -2.70
CA ILE A 144 2.17 -15.87 -4.06
C ILE A 144 1.02 -16.57 -4.77
N GLU A 145 0.23 -15.77 -5.49
CA GLU A 145 -0.82 -16.22 -6.40
C GLU A 145 -0.59 -15.54 -7.75
N VAL A 146 -0.27 -16.32 -8.78
CA VAL A 146 -0.10 -15.81 -10.14
C VAL A 146 -1.48 -15.48 -10.70
N LEU A 147 -1.67 -14.24 -11.13
CA LEU A 147 -2.92 -13.73 -11.69
C LEU A 147 -2.92 -13.83 -13.22
N ASN A 148 -1.80 -13.49 -13.86
CA ASN A 148 -1.62 -13.55 -15.30
C ASN A 148 -0.15 -13.79 -15.63
N GLU A 149 0.11 -14.60 -16.66
CA GLU A 149 1.45 -14.86 -17.18
C GLU A 149 1.46 -14.89 -18.71
N GLU A 150 2.43 -14.20 -19.28
CA GLU A 150 2.72 -14.22 -20.70
C GLU A 150 4.18 -14.65 -20.89
N PRO A 151 4.44 -15.91 -21.25
CA PRO A 151 5.79 -16.42 -21.44
C PRO A 151 6.55 -15.68 -22.55
N GLY A 152 7.85 -15.50 -22.34
CA GLY A 152 8.75 -15.01 -23.39
C GLY A 152 9.11 -16.10 -24.39
N SER A 153 9.47 -15.72 -25.63
CA SER A 153 9.81 -16.64 -26.72
C SER A 153 11.06 -17.48 -26.44
N ALA A 154 12.03 -16.95 -25.68
CA ALA A 154 13.28 -17.59 -25.32
C ALA A 154 13.38 -17.94 -23.83
N GLY A 155 12.25 -17.97 -23.12
CA GLY A 155 12.15 -18.16 -21.69
C GLY A 155 11.81 -16.88 -20.93
N GLY A 156 11.62 -16.98 -19.62
CA GLY A 156 11.15 -15.89 -18.79
C GLY A 156 9.73 -15.45 -19.15
N TYR A 157 9.42 -14.18 -18.93
CA TYR A 157 8.10 -13.61 -19.15
C TYR A 157 8.16 -12.29 -19.91
N SER A 158 7.32 -12.14 -20.94
CA SER A 158 7.05 -10.82 -21.54
C SER A 158 6.27 -9.96 -20.54
N GLN A 159 5.35 -10.60 -19.80
CA GLN A 159 4.63 -10.03 -18.67
C GLN A 159 4.30 -11.14 -17.66
N ILE A 160 4.43 -10.84 -16.37
CA ILE A 160 3.89 -11.65 -15.29
C ILE A 160 3.25 -10.74 -14.25
N GLU A 161 2.05 -11.10 -13.81
CA GLU A 161 1.29 -10.41 -12.77
C GLU A 161 0.93 -11.39 -11.67
N PHE A 162 1.25 -11.05 -10.44
CA PHE A 162 1.01 -11.91 -9.29
C PHE A 162 0.67 -11.10 -8.04
N MET A 163 -0.11 -11.72 -7.17
CA MET A 163 -0.47 -11.18 -5.87
C MET A 163 0.39 -11.79 -4.78
N ILE A 164 0.90 -10.97 -3.89
CA ILE A 164 1.59 -11.39 -2.66
C ILE A 164 0.64 -11.15 -1.50
N LYS A 165 0.22 -12.25 -0.84
CA LYS A 165 -0.67 -12.23 0.31
C LYS A 165 0.15 -12.35 1.59
N GLY A 166 0.22 -11.26 2.34
CA GLY A 166 0.97 -11.23 3.59
C GLY A 166 0.82 -9.89 4.31
N GLU A 167 0.79 -9.95 5.62
CA GLU A 167 0.69 -8.75 6.46
C GLU A 167 1.94 -7.86 6.28
N GLY A 168 1.73 -6.59 5.95
CA GLY A 168 2.82 -5.64 5.72
C GLY A 168 3.57 -5.83 4.40
N ALA A 169 3.07 -6.63 3.46
CA ALA A 169 3.75 -6.89 2.19
C ALA A 169 3.94 -5.60 1.38
N TYR A 170 2.92 -4.73 1.31
CA TYR A 170 3.03 -3.47 0.60
C TYR A 170 4.04 -2.52 1.23
N SER A 171 4.14 -2.45 2.55
CA SER A 171 5.10 -1.58 3.25
C SER A 171 6.56 -1.84 2.86
N LYS A 172 6.88 -3.10 2.53
CA LYS A 172 8.23 -3.51 2.11
C LYS A 172 8.44 -3.37 0.60
N LEU A 173 7.47 -3.78 -0.20
CA LEU A 173 7.62 -3.88 -1.65
C LEU A 173 7.26 -2.60 -2.42
N LYS A 174 6.60 -1.62 -1.81
CA LYS A 174 6.23 -0.34 -2.47
C LYS A 174 7.40 0.41 -3.10
N TYR A 175 8.61 0.17 -2.62
CA TYR A 175 9.84 0.78 -3.15
C TYR A 175 10.40 0.09 -4.41
N GLU A 176 9.84 -1.06 -4.81
CA GLU A 176 10.34 -1.84 -5.94
C GLU A 176 9.83 -1.36 -7.31
N SER A 177 8.84 -0.45 -7.34
CA SER A 177 8.31 0.09 -8.59
C SER A 177 9.33 0.92 -9.34
N GLY A 178 9.51 0.61 -10.63
CA GLY A 178 10.39 1.34 -11.53
C GLY A 178 11.10 0.44 -12.55
N ALA A 179 12.10 1.00 -13.24
CA ALA A 179 12.92 0.28 -14.20
C ALA A 179 14.14 -0.38 -13.54
N HIS A 180 14.23 -1.68 -13.64
CA HIS A 180 15.34 -2.49 -13.18
C HIS A 180 16.26 -2.81 -14.37
N ARG A 181 17.57 -2.59 -14.23
CA ARG A 181 18.54 -2.77 -15.29
C ARG A 181 19.49 -3.91 -14.98
N VAL A 182 19.66 -4.84 -15.93
CA VAL A 182 20.64 -5.93 -15.85
C VAL A 182 21.79 -5.69 -16.78
N GLN A 183 22.99 -6.03 -16.33
CA GLN A 183 24.23 -6.05 -17.13
C GLN A 183 24.85 -7.44 -16.97
N ARG A 184 24.76 -8.24 -18.02
CA ARG A 184 25.37 -9.58 -18.10
C ARG A 184 25.59 -9.99 -19.56
N VAL A 185 26.32 -11.08 -19.76
CA VAL A 185 26.33 -11.77 -21.06
C VAL A 185 25.04 -12.55 -21.16
N PRO A 186 24.12 -12.24 -22.09
CA PRO A 186 22.85 -12.96 -22.24
C PRO A 186 23.09 -14.43 -22.61
N GLU A 187 22.20 -15.32 -22.22
CA GLU A 187 22.21 -16.71 -22.67
C GLU A 187 22.01 -16.84 -24.20
N THR A 188 21.37 -15.83 -24.79
CA THR A 188 21.13 -15.73 -26.24
C THR A 188 22.31 -15.16 -27.04
N GLU A 189 23.40 -14.74 -26.37
CA GLU A 189 24.57 -14.10 -26.99
C GLU A 189 25.70 -15.10 -27.21
N SER A 190 26.08 -15.35 -28.46
CA SER A 190 27.15 -16.27 -28.82
C SER A 190 28.56 -15.66 -28.78
N GLY A 191 28.64 -14.34 -28.76
CA GLY A 191 29.93 -13.59 -28.84
C GLY A 191 30.51 -13.19 -27.46
N GLY A 192 29.89 -13.57 -26.36
CA GLY A 192 30.37 -13.28 -25.00
C GLY A 192 30.34 -11.79 -24.63
N ARG A 193 29.54 -10.97 -25.32
CA ARG A 193 29.44 -9.53 -25.05
C ARG A 193 28.48 -9.26 -23.92
N VAL A 194 28.86 -8.35 -23.03
CA VAL A 194 27.96 -7.85 -21.98
C VAL A 194 26.90 -6.96 -22.61
N HIS A 195 25.62 -7.32 -22.43
CA HIS A 195 24.49 -6.52 -22.84
C HIS A 195 23.84 -5.83 -21.62
N THR A 196 23.09 -4.78 -21.91
CA THR A 196 22.29 -4.05 -20.94
C THR A 196 20.84 -4.15 -21.32
N SER A 197 20.05 -4.79 -20.48
CA SER A 197 18.62 -4.96 -20.66
C SER A 197 17.85 -4.38 -19.46
N THR A 198 16.56 -4.12 -19.65
CA THR A 198 15.70 -3.59 -18.61
C THR A 198 14.38 -4.35 -18.53
N ALA A 199 13.88 -4.49 -17.31
CA ALA A 199 12.51 -4.90 -17.02
C ALA A 199 11.87 -3.85 -16.11
N THR A 200 10.58 -3.64 -16.24
CA THR A 200 9.81 -2.75 -15.37
C THR A 200 9.08 -3.56 -14.32
N VAL A 201 9.12 -3.07 -13.10
CA VAL A 201 8.36 -3.61 -11.96
C VAL A 201 7.35 -2.56 -11.53
N LEU A 202 6.09 -2.97 -11.41
CA LEU A 202 5.02 -2.16 -10.84
C LEU A 202 4.49 -2.84 -9.58
N VAL A 203 4.42 -2.10 -8.49
CA VAL A 203 3.89 -2.56 -7.21
C VAL A 203 2.71 -1.68 -6.84
N MET A 204 1.54 -2.31 -6.70
CA MET A 204 0.28 -1.65 -6.34
C MET A 204 -0.32 -2.34 -5.11
N PRO A 205 -0.98 -1.60 -4.21
CA PRO A 205 -1.76 -2.24 -3.16
C PRO A 205 -2.98 -2.94 -3.77
N GLU A 206 -3.43 -4.04 -3.15
CA GLU A 206 -4.69 -4.67 -3.52
C GLU A 206 -5.84 -3.66 -3.40
N ALA A 207 -6.62 -3.53 -4.47
CA ALA A 207 -7.77 -2.64 -4.47
C ALA A 207 -8.88 -3.20 -3.56
N GLU A 208 -9.47 -2.36 -2.74
CA GLU A 208 -10.67 -2.73 -1.98
C GLU A 208 -11.87 -2.77 -2.92
N GLU A 209 -12.71 -3.81 -2.77
CA GLU A 209 -14.02 -3.82 -3.38
C GLU A 209 -14.86 -2.72 -2.72
N PHE A 210 -15.34 -1.78 -3.50
CA PHE A 210 -16.25 -0.77 -2.97
C PHE A 210 -17.70 -1.13 -3.28
N ASP A 211 -18.50 -1.19 -2.24
CA ASP A 211 -19.95 -1.23 -2.37
C ASP A 211 -20.45 0.17 -2.68
N TYR A 212 -21.07 0.34 -3.84
CA TYR A 212 -21.72 1.60 -4.18
C TYR A 212 -23.16 1.60 -3.66
N GLU A 213 -23.38 2.32 -2.57
CA GLU A 213 -24.71 2.64 -2.09
C GLU A 213 -25.18 3.96 -2.73
N LEU A 214 -26.30 3.90 -3.44
CA LEU A 214 -26.93 5.07 -4.04
C LEU A 214 -27.71 5.83 -2.96
N ASP A 215 -27.33 7.08 -2.71
CA ASP A 215 -28.15 7.96 -1.89
C ASP A 215 -29.37 8.45 -2.70
N GLU A 216 -30.55 7.95 -2.34
CA GLU A 216 -31.80 8.31 -3.01
C GLU A 216 -32.12 9.80 -2.87
N SER A 217 -31.60 10.51 -1.87
CA SER A 217 -31.81 11.95 -1.68
C SER A 217 -31.16 12.80 -2.77
N GLU A 218 -30.10 12.27 -3.42
CA GLU A 218 -29.41 12.90 -4.54
C GLU A 218 -30.09 12.65 -5.90
N VAL A 219 -31.19 11.89 -5.90
CA VAL A 219 -31.90 11.52 -7.13
C VAL A 219 -33.20 12.29 -7.25
N ARG A 220 -33.30 13.14 -8.27
CA ARG A 220 -34.57 13.77 -8.64
C ARG A 220 -35.41 12.80 -9.46
N ILE A 221 -36.67 12.62 -9.06
CA ILE A 221 -37.62 11.72 -9.70
C ILE A 221 -38.68 12.57 -10.40
N ASP A 222 -38.75 12.48 -11.71
CA ASP A 222 -39.77 13.11 -12.52
C ASP A 222 -40.69 12.01 -13.11
N ILE A 223 -42.00 12.14 -12.89
CA ILE A 223 -43.01 11.20 -13.41
C ILE A 223 -43.69 11.86 -14.59
N THR A 224 -43.72 11.13 -15.73
CA THR A 224 -44.25 11.64 -16.98
C THR A 224 -45.12 10.59 -17.69
N ARG A 225 -45.88 11.03 -18.68
CA ARG A 225 -46.63 10.10 -19.56
C ARG A 225 -45.65 9.36 -20.44
N SER A 226 -45.99 8.09 -20.70
CA SER A 226 -45.20 7.30 -21.67
C SER A 226 -45.39 7.89 -23.07
N SER A 227 -44.32 7.95 -23.85
CA SER A 227 -44.37 8.36 -25.25
C SER A 227 -44.31 7.13 -26.18
N GLY A 228 -45.16 7.05 -27.18
CA GLY A 228 -45.15 5.96 -28.17
C GLY A 228 -46.52 5.65 -28.75
N CYS A 229 -46.60 4.82 -29.78
CA CYS A 229 -47.83 4.31 -30.37
C CYS A 229 -48.45 3.32 -29.41
N GLY A 230 -49.42 3.74 -28.62
CA GLY A 230 -50.11 2.90 -27.65
C GLY A 230 -51.56 3.26 -27.48
N GLY A 231 -52.36 2.31 -26.96
CA GLY A 231 -53.78 2.48 -26.69
C GLY A 231 -54.08 3.40 -25.48
N GLN A 232 -55.32 3.41 -25.04
CA GLN A 232 -55.86 4.31 -24.00
C GLN A 232 -54.98 4.41 -22.70
N GLY A 233 -54.33 3.30 -22.28
CA GLY A 233 -53.45 3.27 -21.10
C GLY A 233 -52.15 4.06 -21.21
N VAL A 234 -51.59 4.26 -22.42
CA VAL A 234 -50.37 5.04 -22.66
C VAL A 234 -50.67 6.54 -22.61
N ASN A 235 -51.87 6.93 -23.02
CA ASN A 235 -52.26 8.34 -23.17
C ASN A 235 -52.87 8.93 -21.88
N THR A 236 -53.32 8.08 -20.92
CA THR A 236 -54.05 8.53 -19.73
C THR A 236 -53.29 8.34 -18.43
N THR A 237 -52.27 7.49 -18.38
CA THR A 237 -51.61 7.13 -17.13
C THR A 237 -50.13 7.62 -17.10
N ASP A 238 -49.72 8.34 -16.05
CA ASP A 238 -48.36 8.80 -15.84
C ASP A 238 -47.50 7.62 -15.33
N SER A 239 -47.08 6.74 -16.22
CA SER A 239 -46.36 5.49 -15.91
C SER A 239 -44.84 5.58 -16.14
N ALA A 240 -44.39 6.53 -16.94
CA ALA A 240 -42.97 6.70 -17.24
C ALA A 240 -42.24 7.44 -16.09
N VAL A 241 -41.03 6.99 -15.78
CA VAL A 241 -40.20 7.53 -14.72
C VAL A 241 -38.86 7.98 -15.30
N ARG A 242 -38.49 9.23 -15.02
CA ARG A 242 -37.20 9.80 -15.31
C ARG A 242 -36.46 10.07 -14.00
N LEU A 243 -35.29 9.48 -13.86
CA LEU A 243 -34.39 9.73 -12.73
C LEU A 243 -33.25 10.62 -13.20
N THR A 244 -32.91 11.63 -12.41
CA THR A 244 -31.74 12.49 -12.64
C THR A 244 -30.91 12.47 -11.37
N HIS A 245 -29.68 11.93 -11.45
CA HIS A 245 -28.71 12.01 -10.36
C HIS A 245 -28.08 13.39 -10.37
N ILE A 246 -28.34 14.17 -9.32
CA ILE A 246 -28.00 15.61 -9.26
C ILE A 246 -26.48 15.84 -9.36
N PRO A 247 -25.60 15.11 -8.62
CA PRO A 247 -24.15 15.37 -8.64
C PRO A 247 -23.50 15.08 -10.00
N THR A 248 -23.91 14.00 -10.68
CA THR A 248 -23.29 13.57 -11.96
C THR A 248 -24.03 14.00 -13.21
N GLY A 249 -25.28 14.45 -13.05
CA GLY A 249 -26.15 14.79 -14.17
C GLY A 249 -26.63 13.60 -15.01
N ILE A 250 -26.38 12.36 -14.58
CA ILE A 250 -26.81 11.15 -15.27
C ILE A 250 -28.34 11.05 -15.23
N ILE A 251 -28.93 10.86 -16.42
CA ILE A 251 -30.37 10.71 -16.57
C ILE A 251 -30.68 9.29 -17.01
N VAL A 252 -31.66 8.70 -16.37
CA VAL A 252 -32.25 7.38 -16.73
C VAL A 252 -33.73 7.53 -16.94
N TYR A 253 -34.23 6.99 -18.05
CA TYR A 253 -35.65 7.01 -18.37
C TYR A 253 -36.15 5.58 -18.52
N SER A 254 -37.27 5.25 -17.86
CA SER A 254 -37.93 3.94 -17.93
C SER A 254 -39.42 4.09 -18.18
N GLN A 255 -39.92 3.46 -19.27
CA GLN A 255 -41.32 3.44 -19.66
C GLN A 255 -41.79 2.07 -20.17
N THR A 256 -41.00 1.03 -19.92
CA THR A 256 -41.24 -0.31 -20.51
C THR A 256 -42.37 -1.06 -19.86
N GLU A 257 -42.71 -0.73 -18.62
CA GLU A 257 -43.74 -1.38 -17.86
C GLU A 257 -45.03 -0.49 -17.77
N ARG A 258 -46.19 -1.13 -17.60
CA ARG A 258 -47.42 -0.40 -17.36
C ARG A 258 -47.53 0.17 -15.96
N SER A 259 -46.74 -0.34 -15.01
CA SER A 259 -46.69 0.07 -13.62
C SER A 259 -45.60 1.09 -13.39
N GLN A 260 -45.96 2.27 -12.87
CA GLN A 260 -45.04 3.31 -12.45
C GLN A 260 -43.99 2.79 -11.45
N ILE A 261 -44.45 1.96 -10.47
CA ILE A 261 -43.56 1.40 -9.43
C ILE A 261 -42.50 0.53 -10.05
N LYS A 262 -42.87 -0.37 -10.99
CA LYS A 262 -41.89 -1.22 -11.68
C LYS A 262 -40.92 -0.41 -12.55
N ASN A 263 -41.40 0.64 -13.21
CA ASN A 263 -40.54 1.55 -13.96
C ASN A 263 -39.55 2.29 -13.06
N LYS A 264 -40.01 2.72 -11.87
CA LYS A 264 -39.15 3.33 -10.86
C LYS A 264 -38.04 2.38 -10.40
N GLU A 265 -38.40 1.17 -9.97
CA GLU A 265 -37.43 0.15 -9.54
C GLU A 265 -36.40 -0.16 -10.64
N LYS A 266 -36.85 -0.33 -11.88
CA LYS A 266 -35.99 -0.59 -13.03
C LYS A 266 -35.07 0.58 -13.33
N ALA A 267 -35.57 1.81 -13.25
CA ALA A 267 -34.78 3.03 -13.45
C ALA A 267 -33.71 3.17 -12.36
N PHE A 268 -34.01 2.90 -11.10
CA PHE A 268 -33.04 2.90 -10.01
C PHE A 268 -31.95 1.85 -10.20
N LYS A 269 -32.33 0.64 -10.63
CA LYS A 269 -31.35 -0.41 -10.92
C LYS A 269 -30.38 -0.01 -12.04
N ILE A 270 -30.92 0.59 -13.14
CA ILE A 270 -30.10 1.08 -14.25
C ILE A 270 -29.21 2.25 -13.80
N LEU A 271 -29.74 3.17 -13.00
CA LEU A 271 -28.99 4.31 -12.47
C LEU A 271 -27.83 3.83 -11.58
N LYS A 272 -28.09 2.91 -10.65
CA LYS A 272 -27.07 2.31 -9.79
C LYS A 272 -25.94 1.66 -10.60
N THR A 273 -26.28 0.90 -11.65
CA THR A 273 -25.30 0.29 -12.52
C THR A 273 -24.44 1.33 -13.27
N ARG A 274 -25.06 2.39 -13.82
CA ARG A 274 -24.33 3.45 -14.53
C ARG A 274 -23.40 4.24 -13.61
N LEU A 275 -23.82 4.52 -12.39
CA LEU A 275 -22.99 5.22 -11.41
C LEU A 275 -21.84 4.35 -10.92
N TYR A 276 -22.06 3.05 -10.75
CA TYR A 276 -21.03 2.09 -10.44
C TYR A 276 -19.97 2.05 -11.57
N ASP A 277 -20.41 1.92 -12.84
CA ASP A 277 -19.50 1.92 -13.99
C ASP A 277 -18.70 3.23 -14.12
N LEU A 278 -19.32 4.38 -13.80
CA LEU A 278 -18.64 5.67 -13.79
C LEU A 278 -17.52 5.70 -12.75
N LYS A 279 -17.82 5.31 -11.50
CA LYS A 279 -16.82 5.24 -10.44
C LYS A 279 -15.69 4.26 -10.76
N LEU A 280 -16.03 3.10 -11.33
CA LEU A 280 -15.03 2.12 -11.73
C LEU A 280 -14.07 2.71 -12.78
N ARG A 281 -14.59 3.41 -13.78
CA ARG A 281 -13.77 4.09 -14.79
C ARG A 281 -12.90 5.20 -14.23
N GLU A 282 -13.41 5.99 -13.27
CA GLU A 282 -12.63 7.02 -12.58
C GLU A 282 -11.48 6.40 -11.79
N GLN A 283 -11.74 5.30 -11.08
CA GLN A 283 -10.71 4.56 -10.35
C GLN A 283 -9.67 3.95 -11.30
N GLU A 284 -10.10 3.35 -12.41
CA GLU A 284 -9.20 2.81 -13.43
C GLU A 284 -8.32 3.90 -14.05
N ALA A 285 -8.87 5.08 -14.33
CA ALA A 285 -8.12 6.22 -14.86
C ALA A 285 -7.09 6.76 -13.84
N ALA A 286 -7.46 6.84 -12.57
CA ALA A 286 -6.56 7.22 -11.49
C ALA A 286 -5.41 6.20 -11.35
N ASN A 287 -5.74 4.90 -11.34
CA ASN A 287 -4.77 3.81 -11.28
C ASN A 287 -3.84 3.82 -12.52
N ALA A 288 -4.36 4.10 -13.72
CA ALA A 288 -3.55 4.19 -14.92
C ALA A 288 -2.53 5.34 -14.86
N THR A 289 -2.92 6.47 -14.27
CA THR A 289 -2.02 7.62 -14.06
C THR A 289 -0.94 7.28 -13.03
N GLU A 290 -1.32 6.67 -11.93
CA GLU A 290 -0.38 6.22 -10.90
C GLU A 290 0.60 5.18 -11.44
N ARG A 291 0.13 4.22 -12.25
CA ARG A 291 0.97 3.25 -12.96
C ARG A 291 2.04 3.93 -13.80
N ARG A 292 1.66 4.92 -14.63
CA ARG A 292 2.62 5.68 -15.46
C ARG A 292 3.67 6.40 -14.63
N ASN A 293 3.26 7.02 -13.54
CA ASN A 293 4.18 7.73 -12.67
C ASN A 293 5.16 6.80 -11.97
N LYS A 294 4.74 5.58 -11.62
CA LYS A 294 5.59 4.59 -10.95
C LYS A 294 6.58 3.88 -11.88
N ILE A 295 6.21 3.63 -13.14
CA ILE A 295 7.02 2.81 -14.06
C ILE A 295 7.93 3.69 -14.95
N GLY A 296 7.51 4.92 -15.27
CA GLY A 296 8.18 5.74 -16.30
C GLY A 296 8.03 5.12 -17.70
N THR A 297 9.03 5.29 -18.55
CA THR A 297 9.06 4.74 -19.92
C THR A 297 9.70 3.36 -20.03
N GLY A 298 10.35 2.88 -18.96
CA GLY A 298 11.15 1.64 -18.98
C GLY A 298 12.47 1.73 -19.77
N ASP A 299 12.89 2.95 -20.14
CA ASP A 299 14.17 3.18 -20.81
C ASP A 299 15.34 2.85 -19.89
N ARG A 300 16.46 2.46 -20.48
CA ARG A 300 17.74 2.17 -19.77
C ARG A 300 18.25 3.34 -18.95
N SER A 301 17.87 4.56 -19.27
CA SER A 301 18.21 5.79 -18.55
C SER A 301 17.44 5.97 -17.23
N GLU A 302 16.21 5.47 -17.15
CA GLU A 302 15.28 5.65 -16.00
C GLU A 302 15.47 4.62 -14.87
N LYS A 303 16.56 3.86 -14.91
CA LYS A 303 16.84 2.81 -13.93
C LYS A 303 16.77 3.29 -12.48
N ILE A 304 16.04 2.56 -11.65
CA ILE A 304 16.12 2.70 -10.19
C ILE A 304 17.24 1.83 -9.60
N ARG A 305 17.45 0.64 -10.19
CA ARG A 305 18.44 -0.32 -9.70
C ARG A 305 19.18 -1.00 -10.86
N THR A 306 20.48 -1.27 -10.66
CA THR A 306 21.30 -2.00 -11.61
C THR A 306 21.85 -3.28 -11.00
N TYR A 307 21.66 -4.39 -11.71
CA TYR A 307 22.15 -5.73 -11.40
C TYR A 307 23.33 -6.04 -12.33
N ASN A 308 24.55 -5.99 -11.82
CA ASN A 308 25.78 -6.20 -12.59
C ASN A 308 26.37 -7.57 -12.26
N TYR A 309 26.12 -8.54 -13.10
CA TYR A 309 26.57 -9.93 -12.91
C TYR A 309 28.09 -10.10 -12.97
N PRO A 310 28.82 -9.50 -13.95
CA PRO A 310 30.27 -9.61 -13.98
C PRO A 310 30.99 -9.13 -12.72
N GLN A 311 30.39 -8.19 -11.99
CA GLN A 311 30.95 -7.62 -10.76
C GLN A 311 30.28 -8.18 -9.49
N ASN A 312 29.33 -9.12 -9.61
CA ASN A 312 28.49 -9.59 -8.50
C ASN A 312 27.89 -8.44 -7.68
N ARG A 313 27.48 -7.35 -8.34
CA ARG A 313 27.10 -6.08 -7.71
C ARG A 313 25.67 -5.69 -8.02
N VAL A 314 24.95 -5.22 -7.00
CA VAL A 314 23.66 -4.51 -7.12
C VAL A 314 23.83 -3.09 -6.63
N THR A 315 23.33 -2.11 -7.38
CA THR A 315 23.35 -0.70 -7.00
C THR A 315 21.92 -0.13 -7.11
N ASP A 316 21.38 0.37 -6.01
CA ASP A 316 20.16 1.18 -6.02
C ASP A 316 20.55 2.65 -6.17
N HIS A 317 20.16 3.24 -7.30
CA HIS A 317 20.60 4.58 -7.68
C HIS A 317 19.87 5.70 -6.93
N ARG A 318 18.72 5.39 -6.35
CA ARG A 318 17.92 6.38 -5.60
C ARG A 318 18.60 6.84 -4.32
N ILE A 319 19.27 5.89 -3.65
CA ILE A 319 19.96 6.11 -2.37
C ILE A 319 21.48 5.89 -2.44
N GLY A 320 22.00 5.59 -3.63
CA GLY A 320 23.44 5.30 -3.81
C GLY A 320 23.91 4.02 -3.09
N PHE A 321 22.99 3.16 -2.69
CA PHE A 321 23.31 1.91 -1.99
C PHE A 321 23.94 0.90 -2.95
N THR A 322 25.03 0.27 -2.54
CA THR A 322 25.72 -0.77 -3.33
C THR A 322 26.02 -1.98 -2.46
N SER A 323 25.67 -3.18 -2.97
CA SER A 323 26.03 -4.48 -2.40
C SER A 323 26.80 -5.30 -3.40
N MET A 324 27.84 -6.01 -2.94
CA MET A 324 28.67 -6.93 -3.74
C MET A 324 28.20 -8.39 -3.63
N ASN A 325 26.94 -8.61 -3.28
CA ASN A 325 26.33 -9.93 -3.07
C ASN A 325 25.10 -10.10 -3.97
N LEU A 326 25.23 -9.84 -5.27
CA LEU A 326 24.12 -10.02 -6.24
C LEU A 326 23.55 -11.43 -6.20
N ASP A 327 24.39 -12.44 -6.12
CA ASP A 327 24.03 -13.86 -6.04
C ASP A 327 23.05 -14.14 -4.88
N ARG A 328 23.33 -13.56 -3.69
CA ARG A 328 22.45 -13.69 -2.53
C ARG A 328 21.15 -12.93 -2.71
N ILE A 329 21.22 -11.73 -3.28
CA ILE A 329 20.02 -10.91 -3.51
C ILE A 329 19.05 -11.64 -4.46
N MET A 330 19.59 -12.26 -5.54
CA MET A 330 18.77 -13.03 -6.47
C MET A 330 18.17 -14.31 -5.85
N THR A 331 18.74 -14.80 -4.76
CA THR A 331 18.20 -15.94 -4.00
C THR A 331 17.35 -15.52 -2.79
N GLY A 332 16.92 -14.26 -2.73
CA GLY A 332 15.93 -13.78 -1.75
C GLY A 332 16.47 -12.90 -0.63
N ASP A 333 17.77 -12.58 -0.57
CA ASP A 333 18.35 -11.63 0.41
C ASP A 333 18.15 -10.15 -0.02
N LEU A 334 16.95 -9.86 -0.53
CA LEU A 334 16.55 -8.53 -0.96
C LEU A 334 16.32 -7.57 0.23
N GLY A 335 16.13 -8.11 1.42
CA GLY A 335 15.83 -7.36 2.65
C GLY A 335 16.83 -6.24 2.93
N VAL A 336 18.12 -6.46 2.67
CA VAL A 336 19.19 -5.46 2.86
C VAL A 336 18.94 -4.15 2.09
N ILE A 337 18.46 -4.26 0.85
CA ILE A 337 18.15 -3.10 0.00
C ILE A 337 16.85 -2.45 0.47
N ILE A 338 15.84 -3.25 0.74
CA ILE A 338 14.52 -2.76 1.19
C ILE A 338 14.66 -2.01 2.51
N GLU A 339 15.41 -2.52 3.47
CA GLU A 339 15.67 -1.84 4.74
C GLU A 339 16.42 -0.52 4.56
N ALA A 340 17.41 -0.48 3.67
CA ALA A 340 18.11 0.75 3.35
C ALA A 340 17.16 1.82 2.74
N LEU A 341 16.23 1.40 1.88
CA LEU A 341 15.21 2.28 1.29
C LEU A 341 14.21 2.78 2.32
N ILE A 342 13.75 1.91 3.22
CA ILE A 342 12.85 2.27 4.33
C ILE A 342 13.52 3.30 5.24
N ASN A 343 14.77 3.05 5.64
CA ASN A 343 15.51 3.95 6.52
C ASN A 343 15.72 5.33 5.89
N GLU A 344 16.06 5.38 4.59
CA GLU A 344 16.22 6.65 3.89
C GLU A 344 14.89 7.40 3.74
N ASN A 345 13.79 6.69 3.45
CA ASN A 345 12.47 7.32 3.41
C ASN A 345 12.08 7.90 4.78
N GLN A 346 12.29 7.16 5.85
CA GLN A 346 12.03 7.62 7.21
C GLN A 346 12.88 8.86 7.55
N ARG A 347 14.16 8.87 7.17
CA ARG A 347 15.05 10.02 7.35
C ARG A 347 14.50 11.27 6.64
N LEU A 348 14.12 11.14 5.36
CA LEU A 348 13.55 12.24 4.59
C LEU A 348 12.23 12.76 5.16
N GLU A 349 11.39 11.86 5.66
CA GLU A 349 10.12 12.24 6.31
C GLU A 349 10.34 12.98 7.63
N LEU A 350 11.35 12.59 8.41
CA LEU A 350 11.73 13.31 9.63
C LEU A 350 12.28 14.70 9.31
N GLU A 351 13.18 14.84 8.33
CA GLU A 351 13.72 16.13 7.89
C GLU A 351 12.62 17.08 7.37
N ASN A 352 11.63 16.56 6.64
CA ASN A 352 10.50 17.36 6.15
C ASN A 352 9.54 17.83 7.26
N LYS A 353 9.59 17.23 8.45
CA LYS A 353 8.78 17.66 9.61
C LYS A 353 9.44 18.75 10.45
N GLU A 354 10.73 18.95 10.31
CA GLU A 354 11.47 20.00 11.04
C GLU A 354 11.34 21.39 10.38
N ILE A 355 10.71 21.48 9.20
CA ILE A 355 10.37 22.72 8.50
C ILE A 355 8.87 23.04 8.73
#